data_68d0fae3be74e3f33a1d56cb8fdb9fb6
#
_entry.id   68d0fae3be74e3f33a1d56cb8fdb9fb6
#
_cell.length_a   1.000
_cell.length_b   1.000
_cell.length_c   1.000
_cell.angle_alpha   90.00
_cell.angle_beta   90.00
_cell.angle_gamma   90.00
#
_symmetry.space_group_name_H-M   'P 1'
#
loop_
_entity.id
_entity.type
_entity.pdbx_description
1 polymer ?
#
loop_
_entity_poly.entity_id
_entity_poly.type
_entity_poly.pdbx_seq_one_letter_code
_entity_poly.pdbx_strand_id
1 'polypeptide(L)'
;MMIRLSRGIRIENPLTEEIKKENPKVFDAVKRHFSNMPALKNYTINEDEWAYLALHLMAALEKERAAHKLHALIICATGYGSAQLLKNRVVSEFGKNITVVSVKGYYEINETTLKGIDLIISSIDLSTMFFKIPVLHVSIFLNEDDVRKIRKVVGESIPYHSSDRPIPAFSLQQKKQIYTEQLSEKFFKTYTYEPKKEEILHDLLQKLSINEEEGYIREMRKQIQQRENMGQIIFSDTVAVPHPAVPVGIETKVAVALIPSGMQWDQYQEIHFVFLVSPSYVENEGITVVTKAIVRLVDQLKVQQEILAEP
;
A
#
# COMPACT_ATOMS: atom_id res chain seq x y z
N MET A 1 -30.52 -5.76 29.30
CA MET A 1 -31.49 -4.92 28.55
C MET A 1 -32.85 -5.60 28.41
N MET A 2 -33.02 -6.71 27.68
CA MET A 2 -34.32 -7.34 27.39
C MET A 2 -35.22 -7.58 28.63
N ILE A 3 -34.64 -8.12 29.71
CA ILE A 3 -35.40 -8.39 30.98
C ILE A 3 -35.93 -7.08 31.59
N ARG A 4 -35.21 -5.98 31.50
CA ARG A 4 -35.67 -4.66 31.97
C ARG A 4 -36.77 -4.11 31.09
N LEU A 5 -36.59 -4.16 29.78
CA LEU A 5 -37.57 -3.68 28.80
C LEU A 5 -38.91 -4.44 28.95
N SER A 6 -38.89 -5.78 29.12
CA SER A 6 -40.08 -6.58 29.30
C SER A 6 -40.83 -6.29 30.60
N ARG A 7 -40.16 -5.72 31.61
CA ARG A 7 -40.72 -5.32 32.89
C ARG A 7 -41.03 -3.83 33.00
N GLY A 8 -40.78 -3.06 31.90
CA GLY A 8 -41.00 -1.60 31.87
C GLY A 8 -40.04 -0.81 32.78
N ILE A 9 -38.91 -1.42 33.18
CA ILE A 9 -37.91 -0.77 34.04
C ILE A 9 -37.05 0.17 33.19
N ARG A 10 -37.11 1.46 33.49
CA ARG A 10 -36.25 2.47 32.88
C ARG A 10 -34.98 2.63 33.70
N ILE A 11 -33.89 2.89 33.02
CA ILE A 11 -32.59 3.26 33.63
C ILE A 11 -32.17 4.63 33.09
N GLU A 12 -31.42 5.34 33.90
CA GLU A 12 -30.76 6.58 33.51
C GLU A 12 -29.27 6.28 33.24
N ASN A 13 -28.72 6.93 32.24
CA ASN A 13 -27.31 6.88 31.94
C ASN A 13 -26.71 8.30 32.03
N PRO A 14 -25.86 8.58 33.04
CA PRO A 14 -25.31 9.91 33.27
C PRO A 14 -24.44 10.39 32.11
N LEU A 15 -24.00 9.49 31.22
CA LEU A 15 -23.13 9.80 30.07
C LEU A 15 -23.92 10.01 28.78
N THR A 16 -25.24 9.98 28.78
CA THR A 16 -26.08 10.04 27.56
C THR A 16 -25.76 11.29 26.74
N GLU A 17 -25.75 12.46 27.36
CA GLU A 17 -25.50 13.73 26.65
C GLU A 17 -24.04 13.84 26.19
N GLU A 18 -23.09 13.34 26.96
CA GLU A 18 -21.69 13.29 26.57
C GLU A 18 -21.45 12.38 25.36
N ILE A 19 -22.03 11.18 25.36
CA ILE A 19 -21.94 10.23 24.24
C ILE A 19 -22.54 10.82 22.97
N LYS A 20 -23.71 11.47 23.06
CA LYS A 20 -24.35 12.14 21.91
C LYS A 20 -23.50 13.25 21.34
N LYS A 21 -22.82 14.01 22.20
CA LYS A 21 -21.96 15.13 21.81
C LYS A 21 -20.62 14.68 21.24
N GLU A 22 -19.92 13.78 21.93
CA GLU A 22 -18.56 13.35 21.56
C GLU A 22 -18.53 12.27 20.48
N ASN A 23 -19.57 11.42 20.42
CA ASN A 23 -19.64 10.27 19.51
C ASN A 23 -20.99 10.17 18.77
N PRO A 24 -21.48 11.24 18.12
CA PRO A 24 -22.81 11.28 17.51
C PRO A 24 -22.98 10.19 16.44
N LYS A 25 -21.96 9.92 15.66
CA LYS A 25 -22.01 8.88 14.59
C LYS A 25 -22.26 7.49 15.16
N VAL A 26 -21.64 7.14 16.29
CA VAL A 26 -21.84 5.83 16.95
C VAL A 26 -23.22 5.74 17.54
N PHE A 27 -23.67 6.80 18.23
CA PHE A 27 -25.00 6.86 18.81
C PHE A 27 -26.10 6.70 17.76
N ASP A 28 -26.02 7.44 16.65
CA ASP A 28 -26.96 7.37 15.55
C ASP A 28 -26.93 6.01 14.81
N ALA A 29 -25.75 5.43 14.67
CA ALA A 29 -25.60 4.10 14.07
C ALA A 29 -26.30 3.04 14.95
N VAL A 30 -26.07 3.08 16.24
CA VAL A 30 -26.73 2.18 17.21
C VAL A 30 -28.25 2.35 17.13
N LYS A 31 -28.76 3.57 17.24
CA LYS A 31 -30.19 3.87 17.15
C LYS A 31 -30.79 3.35 15.84
N ARG A 32 -30.17 3.60 14.71
CA ARG A 32 -30.64 3.21 13.37
C ARG A 32 -30.68 1.69 13.17
N HIS A 33 -29.61 1.01 13.55
CA HIS A 33 -29.49 -0.42 13.25
C HIS A 33 -30.20 -1.30 14.29
N PHE A 34 -30.11 -0.95 15.57
CA PHE A 34 -30.72 -1.76 16.61
C PHE A 34 -32.23 -1.57 16.74
N SER A 35 -32.78 -0.39 16.40
CA SER A 35 -34.25 -0.18 16.40
C SER A 35 -34.98 -1.09 15.40
N ASN A 36 -34.30 -1.55 14.36
CA ASN A 36 -34.84 -2.47 13.35
C ASN A 36 -34.71 -3.96 13.73
N MET A 37 -34.04 -4.27 14.84
CA MET A 37 -33.88 -5.68 15.27
C MET A 37 -35.21 -6.27 15.70
N PRO A 38 -35.60 -7.48 15.22
CA PRO A 38 -36.86 -8.12 15.61
C PRO A 38 -37.06 -8.23 17.12
N ALA A 39 -35.99 -8.47 17.87
CA ALA A 39 -36.02 -8.60 19.33
C ALA A 39 -36.35 -7.28 20.05
N LEU A 40 -36.14 -6.14 19.44
CA LEU A 40 -36.34 -4.81 20.05
C LEU A 40 -37.56 -4.05 19.50
N LYS A 41 -38.11 -4.52 18.38
CA LYS A 41 -39.17 -3.82 17.63
C LYS A 41 -40.43 -3.51 18.42
N ASN A 42 -40.73 -4.32 19.44
CA ASN A 42 -41.95 -4.20 20.28
C ASN A 42 -41.72 -3.38 21.56
N TYR A 43 -40.56 -2.79 21.74
CA TYR A 43 -40.20 -2.03 22.92
C TYR A 43 -39.93 -0.57 22.62
N THR A 44 -40.39 0.32 23.49
CA THR A 44 -40.01 1.74 23.45
C THR A 44 -38.70 1.90 24.20
N ILE A 45 -37.62 2.16 23.48
CA ILE A 45 -36.27 2.29 24.01
C ILE A 45 -35.97 3.79 24.17
N ASN A 46 -35.57 4.20 25.39
CA ASN A 46 -35.19 5.58 25.68
C ASN A 46 -33.73 5.85 25.23
N GLU A 47 -33.33 7.12 25.27
CA GLU A 47 -31.98 7.54 24.84
C GLU A 47 -30.89 6.98 25.75
N ASP A 48 -31.16 6.77 27.02
CA ASP A 48 -30.21 6.19 27.98
C ASP A 48 -29.87 4.74 27.65
N GLU A 49 -30.85 3.95 27.25
CA GLU A 49 -30.60 2.56 26.79
C GLU A 49 -29.79 2.56 25.47
N TRP A 50 -30.04 3.51 24.53
CA TRP A 50 -29.24 3.67 23.35
C TRP A 50 -27.79 4.08 23.68
N ALA A 51 -27.60 4.94 24.67
CA ALA A 51 -26.27 5.34 25.16
C ALA A 51 -25.52 4.15 25.75
N TYR A 52 -26.18 3.27 26.53
CA TYR A 52 -25.55 2.03 27.01
C TYR A 52 -25.13 1.10 25.88
N LEU A 53 -25.96 0.94 24.84
CA LEU A 53 -25.62 0.13 23.69
C LEU A 53 -24.44 0.77 22.90
N ALA A 54 -24.42 2.10 22.78
CA ALA A 54 -23.31 2.82 22.18
C ALA A 54 -22.00 2.60 22.94
N LEU A 55 -22.00 2.66 24.27
CA LEU A 55 -20.84 2.34 25.09
C LEU A 55 -20.33 0.91 24.87
N HIS A 56 -21.24 -0.07 24.83
CA HIS A 56 -20.85 -1.45 24.55
C HIS A 56 -20.27 -1.63 23.15
N LEU A 57 -20.83 -0.97 22.15
CA LEU A 57 -20.29 -0.99 20.78
C LEU A 57 -18.92 -0.33 20.74
N MET A 58 -18.74 0.83 21.37
CA MET A 58 -17.45 1.53 21.44
C MET A 58 -16.39 0.66 22.12
N ALA A 59 -16.72 0.02 23.26
CA ALA A 59 -15.80 -0.88 23.94
C ALA A 59 -15.44 -2.12 23.10
N ALA A 60 -16.39 -2.68 22.35
CA ALA A 60 -16.14 -3.79 21.44
C ALA A 60 -15.23 -3.36 20.27
N LEU A 61 -15.49 -2.19 19.67
CA LEU A 61 -14.66 -1.63 18.61
C LEU A 61 -13.22 -1.31 19.09
N GLU A 62 -13.07 -0.79 20.31
CA GLU A 62 -11.74 -0.56 20.90
C GLU A 62 -10.99 -1.87 21.14
N LYS A 63 -11.66 -2.90 21.63
CA LYS A 63 -11.07 -4.23 21.81
C LYS A 63 -10.64 -4.84 20.48
N GLU A 64 -11.47 -4.72 19.45
CA GLU A 64 -11.17 -5.19 18.09
C GLU A 64 -9.96 -4.43 17.51
N ARG A 65 -9.94 -3.10 17.63
CA ARG A 65 -8.79 -2.28 17.21
C ARG A 65 -7.51 -2.64 17.95
N ALA A 66 -7.58 -2.94 19.25
CA ALA A 66 -6.43 -3.35 20.04
C ALA A 66 -5.90 -4.74 19.65
N ALA A 67 -6.77 -5.61 19.15
CA ALA A 67 -6.41 -6.94 18.66
C ALA A 67 -5.75 -6.91 17.26
N HIS A 68 -6.01 -5.85 16.47
CA HIS A 68 -5.53 -5.70 15.07
C HIS A 68 -4.58 -4.51 14.91
N LYS A 69 -3.47 -4.52 15.69
CA LYS A 69 -2.40 -3.53 15.49
C LYS A 69 -1.68 -3.80 14.16
N LEU A 70 -1.43 -2.74 13.39
CA LEU A 70 -0.59 -2.81 12.21
C LEU A 70 0.86 -3.08 12.61
N HIS A 71 1.48 -4.08 12.01
CA HIS A 71 2.90 -4.36 12.17
C HIS A 71 3.72 -3.45 11.26
N ALA A 72 4.47 -2.53 11.83
CA ALA A 72 5.26 -1.58 11.07
C ALA A 72 6.75 -1.90 11.09
N LEU A 73 7.36 -1.76 9.91
CA LEU A 73 8.81 -1.71 9.74
C LEU A 73 9.24 -0.25 9.62
N ILE A 74 10.21 0.19 10.41
CA ILE A 74 10.80 1.51 10.26
C ILE A 74 12.10 1.39 9.46
N ILE A 75 12.25 2.23 8.42
CA ILE A 75 13.44 2.33 7.58
C ILE A 75 14.08 3.70 7.78
N CYS A 76 15.38 3.71 8.10
CA CYS A 76 16.11 4.95 8.32
C CYS A 76 17.51 4.89 7.69
N ALA A 77 17.94 5.99 7.01
CA ALA A 77 19.27 6.07 6.39
C ALA A 77 20.37 6.57 7.33
N THR A 78 20.02 7.30 8.37
CA THR A 78 20.94 8.19 9.11
C THR A 78 21.45 7.61 10.42
N GLY A 79 21.49 6.28 10.55
CA GLY A 79 22.10 5.62 11.70
C GLY A 79 21.16 5.36 12.88
N TYR A 80 21.74 4.71 13.92
CA TYR A 80 20.97 4.16 15.05
C TYR A 80 20.19 5.22 15.84
N GLY A 81 20.77 6.42 16.05
CA GLY A 81 20.15 7.45 16.88
C GLY A 81 18.87 8.03 16.29
N SER A 82 18.89 8.38 15.00
CA SER A 82 17.72 8.89 14.28
C SER A 82 16.64 7.83 14.11
N ALA A 83 17.05 6.58 13.89
CA ALA A 83 16.15 5.46 13.82
C ALA A 83 15.40 5.22 15.14
N GLN A 84 16.09 5.31 16.28
CA GLN A 84 15.48 5.20 17.60
C GLN A 84 14.57 6.41 17.93
N LEU A 85 14.95 7.60 17.49
CA LEU A 85 14.11 8.79 17.66
C LEU A 85 12.77 8.61 16.93
N LEU A 86 12.81 8.25 15.66
CA LEU A 86 11.61 7.99 14.85
C LEU A 86 10.76 6.87 15.46
N LYS A 87 11.38 5.76 15.85
CA LYS A 87 10.69 4.65 16.54
C LYS A 87 9.96 5.13 17.78
N ASN A 88 10.65 5.86 18.68
CA ASN A 88 10.07 6.34 19.92
C ASN A 88 8.90 7.29 19.66
N ARG A 89 8.99 8.16 18.66
CA ARG A 89 7.92 9.04 18.25
C ARG A 89 6.70 8.27 17.72
N VAL A 90 6.93 7.29 16.83
CA VAL A 90 5.85 6.45 16.30
C VAL A 90 5.17 5.65 17.43
N VAL A 91 5.94 5.08 18.35
CA VAL A 91 5.38 4.33 19.48
C VAL A 91 4.61 5.24 20.44
N SER A 92 5.11 6.44 20.72
CA SER A 92 4.42 7.42 21.57
C SER A 92 3.07 7.87 21.00
N GLU A 93 3.02 8.16 19.68
CA GLU A 93 1.81 8.67 19.03
C GLU A 93 0.82 7.57 18.63
N PHE A 94 1.32 6.39 18.22
CA PHE A 94 0.52 5.35 17.59
C PHE A 94 0.63 3.96 18.24
N GLY A 95 1.26 3.82 19.41
CA GLY A 95 1.48 2.52 20.05
C GLY A 95 0.20 1.74 20.39
N LYS A 96 -0.97 2.41 20.41
CA LYS A 96 -2.27 1.74 20.52
C LYS A 96 -2.69 1.02 19.24
N ASN A 97 -2.22 1.48 18.07
CA ASN A 97 -2.65 1.04 16.75
C ASN A 97 -1.53 0.41 15.91
N ILE A 98 -0.27 0.71 16.25
CA ILE A 98 0.91 0.23 15.52
C ILE A 98 1.83 -0.51 16.48
N THR A 99 2.32 -1.67 16.06
CA THR A 99 3.45 -2.38 16.67
C THR A 99 4.67 -2.23 15.78
N VAL A 100 5.71 -1.57 16.24
CA VAL A 100 6.98 -1.49 15.51
C VAL A 100 7.72 -2.81 15.68
N VAL A 101 7.71 -3.64 14.65
CA VAL A 101 8.32 -4.98 14.64
C VAL A 101 9.85 -4.88 14.64
N SER A 102 10.39 -4.02 13.76
CA SER A 102 11.83 -3.80 13.68
C SER A 102 12.16 -2.43 13.09
N VAL A 103 13.41 -2.04 13.26
CA VAL A 103 14.01 -0.86 12.63
C VAL A 103 15.20 -1.35 11.81
N LYS A 104 15.26 -0.97 10.54
CA LYS A 104 16.25 -1.44 9.58
C LYS A 104 16.84 -0.28 8.79
N GLY A 105 18.10 -0.44 8.39
CA GLY A 105 18.71 0.38 7.37
C GLY A 105 18.17 0.03 5.98
N TYR A 106 18.33 0.95 5.05
CA TYR A 106 17.91 0.75 3.66
C TYR A 106 18.42 -0.55 3.03
N TYR A 107 19.71 -0.88 3.26
CA TYR A 107 20.36 -2.06 2.69
C TYR A 107 20.03 -3.38 3.43
N GLU A 108 19.29 -3.32 4.53
CA GLU A 108 18.86 -4.49 5.30
C GLU A 108 17.46 -4.98 4.91
N ILE A 109 16.82 -4.31 3.95
CA ILE A 109 15.49 -4.69 3.45
C ILE A 109 15.62 -5.97 2.62
N ASN A 110 14.87 -7.00 3.01
CA ASN A 110 14.78 -8.26 2.30
C ASN A 110 13.43 -8.93 2.62
N GLU A 111 13.11 -10.04 1.95
CA GLU A 111 11.84 -10.75 2.16
C GLU A 111 11.58 -11.15 3.61
N THR A 112 12.63 -11.57 4.31
CA THR A 112 12.50 -11.98 5.72
C THR A 112 12.10 -10.79 6.59
N THR A 113 12.64 -9.60 6.31
CA THR A 113 12.32 -8.37 7.06
C THR A 113 10.94 -7.82 6.73
N LEU A 114 10.39 -8.16 5.57
CA LEU A 114 9.06 -7.72 5.11
C LEU A 114 7.94 -8.70 5.48
N LYS A 115 8.29 -9.92 5.92
CA LYS A 115 7.28 -10.93 6.27
C LYS A 115 6.46 -10.50 7.48
N GLY A 116 5.13 -10.46 7.31
CA GLY A 116 4.19 -10.07 8.37
C GLY A 116 4.21 -8.57 8.68
N ILE A 117 4.71 -7.73 7.78
CA ILE A 117 4.67 -6.27 7.88
C ILE A 117 3.47 -5.74 7.09
N ASP A 118 2.68 -4.90 7.75
CA ASP A 118 1.49 -4.27 7.18
C ASP A 118 1.77 -2.83 6.69
N LEU A 119 2.84 -2.20 7.21
CA LEU A 119 3.18 -0.81 6.93
C LEU A 119 4.68 -0.58 7.01
N ILE A 120 5.24 0.16 6.07
CA ILE A 120 6.61 0.68 6.11
C ILE A 120 6.56 2.17 6.42
N ILE A 121 7.27 2.60 7.46
CA ILE A 121 7.46 4.01 7.82
C ILE A 121 8.94 4.33 7.55
N SER A 122 9.20 5.21 6.61
CA SER A 122 10.56 5.49 6.14
C SER A 122 10.94 6.96 6.29
N SER A 123 12.14 7.21 6.80
CA SER A 123 12.73 8.55 6.78
C SER A 123 13.46 8.88 5.47
N ILE A 124 13.51 7.92 4.55
CA ILE A 124 14.03 8.08 3.19
C ILE A 124 12.89 8.00 2.21
N ASP A 125 13.00 8.72 1.13
CA ASP A 125 12.06 8.58 0.04
C ASP A 125 12.27 7.24 -0.68
N LEU A 126 11.31 6.34 -0.51
CA LEU A 126 11.26 5.04 -1.17
C LEU A 126 10.20 5.01 -2.29
N SER A 127 9.77 6.18 -2.78
CA SER A 127 8.72 6.30 -3.81
C SER A 127 9.09 5.60 -5.12
N THR A 128 10.38 5.46 -5.40
CA THR A 128 10.92 4.75 -6.56
C THR A 128 11.03 3.25 -6.38
N MET A 129 10.86 2.76 -5.16
CA MET A 129 10.86 1.33 -4.86
C MET A 129 9.42 0.80 -4.82
N PHE A 130 9.24 -0.36 -5.43
CA PHE A 130 7.95 -1.01 -5.51
C PHE A 130 7.82 -2.02 -4.36
N PHE A 131 7.01 -1.66 -3.36
CA PHE A 131 6.64 -2.58 -2.29
C PHE A 131 5.17 -2.97 -2.43
N LYS A 132 4.83 -4.22 -2.15
CA LYS A 132 3.43 -4.66 -1.97
C LYS A 132 2.79 -4.04 -0.73
N ILE A 133 3.63 -3.60 0.21
CA ILE A 133 3.26 -3.02 1.50
C ILE A 133 3.24 -1.50 1.35
N PRO A 134 2.23 -0.80 1.92
CA PRO A 134 2.20 0.66 1.90
C PRO A 134 3.44 1.26 2.58
N VAL A 135 4.02 2.25 1.92
CA VAL A 135 5.18 3.00 2.43
C VAL A 135 4.77 4.44 2.71
N LEU A 136 5.08 4.91 3.92
CA LEU A 136 4.91 6.30 4.31
C LEU A 136 6.27 6.96 4.50
N HIS A 137 6.57 7.95 3.66
CA HIS A 137 7.73 8.80 3.85
C HIS A 137 7.42 9.88 4.88
N VAL A 138 8.23 9.95 5.93
CA VAL A 138 8.07 10.84 7.08
C VAL A 138 9.40 11.45 7.50
N SER A 139 9.37 12.60 8.14
CA SER A 139 10.54 13.18 8.82
C SER A 139 10.96 12.33 10.02
N ILE A 140 12.24 12.29 10.33
CA ILE A 140 12.76 11.66 11.57
C ILE A 140 12.16 12.23 12.84
N PHE A 141 11.71 13.50 12.79
CA PHE A 141 11.07 14.19 13.91
C PHE A 141 9.56 13.95 14.00
N LEU A 142 8.98 13.30 13.00
CA LEU A 142 7.54 13.03 12.90
C LEU A 142 6.71 14.30 13.13
N ASN A 143 6.73 15.20 12.16
CA ASN A 143 5.99 16.46 12.23
C ASN A 143 4.46 16.23 12.15
N GLU A 144 3.66 17.29 12.34
CA GLU A 144 2.19 17.18 12.36
C GLU A 144 1.60 16.64 11.05
N ASP A 145 2.21 16.98 9.89
CA ASP A 145 1.79 16.44 8.60
C ASP A 145 2.03 14.93 8.52
N ASP A 146 3.16 14.48 9.02
CA ASP A 146 3.51 13.05 9.07
C ASP A 146 2.57 12.30 10.01
N VAL A 147 2.25 12.89 11.16
CA VAL A 147 1.25 12.36 12.10
C VAL A 147 -0.11 12.23 11.41
N ARG A 148 -0.53 13.22 10.62
CA ARG A 148 -1.78 13.16 9.86
C ARG A 148 -1.77 12.05 8.80
N LYS A 149 -0.65 11.88 8.07
CA LYS A 149 -0.51 10.79 7.08
C LYS A 149 -0.65 9.41 7.72
N ILE A 150 0.07 9.16 8.83
CA ILE A 150 0.00 7.89 9.56
C ILE A 150 -1.41 7.68 10.12
N ARG A 151 -2.00 8.70 10.75
CA ARG A 151 -3.36 8.63 11.33
C ARG A 151 -4.41 8.28 10.29
N LYS A 152 -4.27 8.77 9.07
CA LYS A 152 -5.15 8.42 7.96
C LYS A 152 -5.08 6.93 7.63
N VAL A 153 -3.88 6.37 7.50
CA VAL A 153 -3.68 4.94 7.20
C VAL A 153 -4.18 4.06 8.35
N VAL A 154 -3.91 4.45 9.60
CA VAL A 154 -4.37 3.73 10.81
C VAL A 154 -5.88 3.83 11.01
N GLY A 155 -6.48 4.99 10.67
CA GLY A 155 -7.92 5.24 10.83
C GLY A 155 -8.80 4.55 9.77
N GLU A 156 -8.23 4.27 8.62
CA GLU A 156 -8.86 3.56 7.52
C GLU A 156 -8.78 2.03 7.69
N SER A 157 -8.65 1.47 8.91
CA SER A 157 -8.51 0.04 9.25
C SER A 157 -9.58 -0.87 8.63
N ILE A 158 -9.62 -0.90 7.31
CA ILE A 158 -10.17 -1.92 6.42
C ILE A 158 -8.95 -2.67 5.87
N PRO A 159 -9.00 -3.98 5.58
CA PRO A 159 -7.87 -4.68 4.99
C PRO A 159 -7.36 -3.87 3.79
N TYR A 160 -6.16 -3.31 3.95
CA TYR A 160 -5.56 -2.43 2.95
C TYR A 160 -5.14 -3.27 1.75
N HIS A 161 -6.00 -3.35 0.78
CA HIS A 161 -5.57 -3.69 -0.58
C HIS A 161 -4.68 -2.54 -1.05
N SER A 162 -3.46 -2.84 -1.43
CA SER A 162 -2.41 -1.91 -1.89
C SER A 162 -2.82 -0.93 -3.01
N SER A 163 -4.06 -1.04 -3.48
CA SER A 163 -4.66 -0.24 -4.54
C SER A 163 -5.14 1.17 -4.13
N ASP A 164 -5.25 1.49 -2.83
CA ASP A 164 -5.95 2.69 -2.35
C ASP A 164 -5.07 3.78 -1.73
N ARG A 165 -3.79 3.89 -2.12
CA ARG A 165 -3.03 5.10 -1.82
C ARG A 165 -3.77 6.30 -2.43
N PRO A 166 -4.01 7.41 -1.69
CA PRO A 166 -4.44 8.64 -2.33
C PRO A 166 -3.31 9.10 -3.26
N ILE A 167 -3.50 8.85 -4.56
CA ILE A 167 -2.71 9.50 -5.58
C ILE A 167 -3.06 10.98 -5.49
N PRO A 168 -2.12 11.92 -5.76
CA PRO A 168 -2.50 13.25 -6.21
C PRO A 168 -3.66 13.09 -7.17
N ALA A 169 -4.73 13.87 -6.98
CA ALA A 169 -5.96 13.67 -7.73
C ALA A 169 -5.75 14.09 -9.19
N PHE A 170 -4.99 13.26 -9.92
CA PHE A 170 -4.85 13.43 -11.37
C PHE A 170 -6.21 13.27 -12.03
N SER A 171 -6.58 14.22 -12.84
CA SER A 171 -7.75 14.10 -13.70
C SER A 171 -7.60 12.89 -14.63
N LEU A 172 -8.70 12.38 -15.18
CA LEU A 172 -8.64 11.30 -16.17
C LEU A 172 -7.75 11.65 -17.37
N GLN A 173 -7.74 12.92 -17.77
CA GLN A 173 -6.93 13.41 -18.88
C GLN A 173 -5.43 13.39 -18.53
N GLN A 174 -5.06 13.84 -17.34
CA GLN A 174 -3.67 13.77 -16.85
C GLN A 174 -3.18 12.32 -16.71
N LYS A 175 -4.01 11.42 -16.18
CA LYS A 175 -3.66 9.99 -16.12
C LYS A 175 -3.43 9.40 -17.50
N LYS A 176 -4.30 9.71 -18.47
CA LYS A 176 -4.15 9.26 -19.85
C LYS A 176 -2.84 9.78 -20.45
N GLN A 177 -2.49 11.04 -20.21
CA GLN A 177 -1.23 11.63 -20.66
C GLN A 177 -0.03 10.89 -20.04
N ILE A 178 -0.01 10.67 -18.73
CA ILE A 178 1.05 9.91 -18.02
C ILE A 178 1.22 8.52 -18.62
N TYR A 179 0.12 7.79 -18.86
CA TYR A 179 0.22 6.46 -19.50
C TYR A 179 0.80 6.54 -20.91
N THR A 180 0.39 7.53 -21.71
CA THR A 180 0.88 7.70 -23.08
C THR A 180 2.39 8.02 -23.12
N GLU A 181 2.87 8.80 -22.15
CA GLU A 181 4.28 9.21 -22.07
C GLU A 181 5.16 8.09 -21.49
N GLN A 182 4.75 7.51 -20.35
CA GLN A 182 5.56 6.55 -19.60
C GLN A 182 5.42 5.10 -20.07
N LEU A 183 4.28 4.72 -20.67
CA LEU A 183 3.98 3.40 -21.25
C LEU A 183 3.77 3.48 -22.75
N SER A 184 4.64 4.17 -23.47
CA SER A 184 4.54 4.31 -24.93
C SER A 184 4.71 2.96 -25.63
N GLU A 185 3.98 2.70 -26.73
CA GLU A 185 4.06 1.47 -27.54
C GLU A 185 5.49 1.13 -27.97
N LYS A 186 6.35 2.12 -28.23
CA LYS A 186 7.77 1.91 -28.56
C LYS A 186 8.54 1.14 -27.49
N PHE A 187 8.05 1.09 -26.26
CA PHE A 187 8.66 0.39 -25.14
C PHE A 187 8.09 -1.02 -24.94
N PHE A 188 7.11 -1.45 -25.75
CA PHE A 188 6.55 -2.79 -25.70
C PHE A 188 7.34 -3.78 -26.56
N LYS A 189 7.43 -5.02 -26.09
CA LYS A 189 7.94 -6.17 -26.86
C LYS A 189 7.14 -7.42 -26.53
N THR A 190 6.61 -8.09 -27.55
CA THR A 190 5.96 -9.40 -27.40
C THR A 190 6.93 -10.47 -27.86
N TYR A 191 7.01 -11.57 -27.10
CA TYR A 191 7.82 -12.74 -27.43
C TYR A 191 6.89 -13.88 -27.86
N THR A 192 7.20 -14.48 -29.02
CA THR A 192 6.48 -15.64 -29.57
C THR A 192 7.13 -16.96 -29.16
N TYR A 193 8.15 -16.93 -28.34
CA TYR A 193 8.90 -18.06 -27.80
C TYR A 193 9.21 -17.79 -26.32
N GLU A 194 9.75 -18.77 -25.61
CA GLU A 194 10.20 -18.62 -24.22
C GLU A 194 11.60 -17.95 -24.20
N PRO A 195 11.70 -16.65 -23.86
CA PRO A 195 12.97 -15.93 -23.77
C PRO A 195 13.66 -16.22 -22.45
N LYS A 196 14.98 -15.98 -22.39
CA LYS A 196 15.71 -15.97 -21.13
C LYS A 196 15.57 -14.62 -20.43
N LYS A 197 15.64 -14.61 -19.08
CA LYS A 197 15.62 -13.38 -18.26
C LYS A 197 16.59 -12.32 -18.77
N GLU A 198 17.85 -12.71 -19.05
CA GLU A 198 18.89 -11.80 -19.51
C GLU A 198 18.58 -11.18 -20.87
N GLU A 199 17.91 -11.92 -21.75
CA GLU A 199 17.45 -11.44 -23.04
C GLU A 199 16.37 -10.36 -22.89
N ILE A 200 15.38 -10.62 -22.05
CA ILE A 200 14.32 -9.65 -21.75
C ILE A 200 14.92 -8.37 -21.17
N LEU A 201 15.77 -8.49 -20.15
CA LEU A 201 16.42 -7.32 -19.54
C LEU A 201 17.27 -6.55 -20.54
N HIS A 202 17.98 -7.26 -21.44
CA HIS A 202 18.74 -6.60 -22.49
C HIS A 202 17.85 -5.80 -23.44
N ASP A 203 16.82 -6.43 -23.97
CA ASP A 203 15.91 -5.82 -24.95
C ASP A 203 15.15 -4.62 -24.38
N LEU A 204 14.62 -4.77 -23.16
CA LEU A 204 13.88 -3.70 -22.50
C LEU A 204 14.80 -2.53 -22.14
N LEU A 205 16.03 -2.80 -21.69
CA LEU A 205 17.01 -1.75 -21.41
C LEU A 205 17.43 -1.01 -22.68
N GLN A 206 17.58 -1.71 -23.83
CA GLN A 206 17.84 -1.05 -25.12
C GLN A 206 16.70 -0.10 -25.50
N LYS A 207 15.45 -0.50 -25.29
CA LYS A 207 14.31 0.38 -25.55
C LYS A 207 14.29 1.61 -24.65
N LEU A 208 14.62 1.45 -23.36
CA LEU A 208 14.63 2.55 -22.39
C LEU A 208 15.82 3.49 -22.55
N SER A 209 16.94 3.03 -23.16
CA SER A 209 18.17 3.82 -23.31
C SER A 209 18.07 4.97 -24.32
N ILE A 210 16.97 5.04 -25.08
CA ILE A 210 16.74 6.11 -26.04
C ILE A 210 16.68 7.44 -25.30
N ASN A 211 17.54 8.39 -25.70
CA ASN A 211 17.70 9.71 -25.07
C ASN A 211 18.27 9.69 -23.64
N GLU A 212 18.91 8.60 -23.22
CA GLU A 212 19.62 8.52 -21.94
C GLU A 212 21.12 8.76 -22.12
N GLU A 213 21.81 9.03 -21.01
CA GLU A 213 23.25 9.29 -20.99
C GLU A 213 24.09 8.03 -21.31
N GLU A 214 25.33 8.26 -21.75
CA GLU A 214 26.29 7.17 -21.96
C GLU A 214 26.51 6.41 -20.64
N GLY A 215 26.41 5.06 -20.69
CA GLY A 215 26.54 4.20 -19.52
C GLY A 215 25.24 3.86 -18.80
N TYR A 216 24.08 4.44 -19.20
CA TYR A 216 22.78 4.17 -18.62
C TYR A 216 22.48 2.66 -18.49
N ILE A 217 22.65 1.88 -19.57
CA ILE A 217 22.35 0.43 -19.53
C ILE A 217 23.22 -0.29 -18.50
N ARG A 218 24.49 0.06 -18.39
CA ARG A 218 25.41 -0.55 -17.44
C ARG A 218 25.00 -0.24 -15.99
N GLU A 219 24.68 1.03 -15.72
CA GLU A 219 24.28 1.43 -14.37
C GLU A 219 22.89 0.85 -14.00
N MET A 220 21.94 0.85 -14.94
CA MET A 220 20.63 0.20 -14.73
C MET A 220 20.79 -1.28 -14.38
N ARG A 221 21.60 -2.05 -15.11
CA ARG A 221 21.86 -3.46 -14.79
C ARG A 221 22.41 -3.65 -13.39
N LYS A 222 23.39 -2.84 -13.01
CA LYS A 222 24.00 -2.86 -11.68
C LYS A 222 22.96 -2.57 -10.59
N GLN A 223 22.14 -1.55 -10.79
CA GLN A 223 21.13 -1.14 -9.84
C GLN A 223 19.96 -2.14 -9.74
N ILE A 224 19.57 -2.79 -10.85
CA ILE A 224 18.59 -3.87 -10.86
C ILE A 224 19.13 -5.06 -10.07
N GLN A 225 20.38 -5.49 -10.32
CA GLN A 225 21.01 -6.58 -9.57
C GLN A 225 21.09 -6.27 -8.07
N GLN A 226 21.43 -5.04 -7.72
CA GLN A 226 21.44 -4.59 -6.33
C GLN A 226 20.02 -4.68 -5.72
N ARG A 227 18.99 -4.28 -6.47
CA ARG A 227 17.59 -4.34 -6.03
C ARG A 227 17.11 -5.79 -5.85
N GLU A 228 17.48 -6.71 -6.73
CA GLU A 228 17.18 -8.14 -6.60
C GLU A 228 17.80 -8.73 -5.34
N ASN A 229 19.03 -8.35 -4.99
CA ASN A 229 19.68 -8.79 -3.76
C ASN A 229 19.00 -8.27 -2.47
N MET A 230 18.18 -7.21 -2.58
CA MET A 230 17.43 -6.63 -1.46
C MET A 230 16.06 -7.28 -1.26
N GLY A 231 15.58 -8.08 -2.20
CA GLY A 231 14.28 -8.76 -2.12
C GLY A 231 13.63 -8.96 -3.48
N GLN A 232 12.50 -9.64 -3.47
CA GLN A 232 11.81 -10.03 -4.70
C GLN A 232 11.32 -8.83 -5.51
N ILE A 233 11.52 -8.97 -6.82
CA ILE A 233 10.92 -8.11 -7.85
C ILE A 233 9.74 -8.80 -8.54
N ILE A 234 9.38 -9.99 -8.08
CA ILE A 234 8.23 -10.76 -8.54
C ILE A 234 7.00 -10.34 -7.74
N PHE A 235 5.95 -9.90 -8.43
CA PHE A 235 4.73 -9.40 -7.80
C PHE A 235 3.62 -10.44 -7.71
N SER A 236 3.64 -11.41 -8.62
CA SER A 236 2.77 -12.60 -8.62
C SER A 236 3.43 -13.70 -9.42
N ASP A 237 2.79 -14.86 -9.50
CA ASP A 237 3.26 -15.99 -10.32
C ASP A 237 3.37 -15.64 -11.82
N THR A 238 2.72 -14.55 -12.26
CA THR A 238 2.63 -14.13 -13.66
C THR A 238 3.33 -12.80 -13.97
N VAL A 239 3.72 -12.00 -12.94
CA VAL A 239 4.18 -10.62 -13.14
C VAL A 239 5.50 -10.36 -12.42
N ALA A 240 6.52 -9.96 -13.19
CA ALA A 240 7.78 -9.45 -12.69
C ALA A 240 7.90 -7.93 -12.92
N VAL A 241 8.48 -7.21 -11.95
CA VAL A 241 8.67 -5.75 -12.02
C VAL A 241 10.12 -5.40 -11.68
N PRO A 242 11.09 -5.69 -12.59
CA PRO A 242 12.47 -5.27 -12.41
C PRO A 242 12.56 -3.74 -12.41
N HIS A 243 13.34 -3.21 -11.46
CA HIS A 243 13.59 -1.78 -11.31
C HIS A 243 14.90 -1.53 -10.57
N PRO A 244 15.55 -0.38 -10.73
CA PRO A 244 16.82 -0.08 -10.09
C PRO A 244 16.62 0.21 -8.59
N ALA A 245 17.66 -0.04 -7.78
CA ALA A 245 17.69 0.30 -6.36
C ALA A 245 17.64 1.81 -6.10
N VAL A 246 18.23 2.60 -7.02
CA VAL A 246 18.18 4.07 -7.05
C VAL A 246 17.85 4.53 -8.47
N PRO A 247 17.20 5.70 -8.65
CA PRO A 247 16.91 6.25 -9.96
C PRO A 247 18.17 6.44 -10.81
N VAL A 248 18.08 6.07 -12.09
CA VAL A 248 19.20 6.15 -13.08
C VAL A 248 18.82 6.98 -14.30
N GLY A 249 17.55 6.95 -14.70
CA GLY A 249 17.09 7.62 -15.91
C GLY A 249 16.90 9.13 -15.76
N ILE A 250 16.95 9.86 -16.85
CA ILE A 250 16.59 11.29 -16.92
C ILE A 250 15.06 11.42 -16.89
N GLU A 251 14.35 10.51 -17.56
CA GLU A 251 12.91 10.49 -17.64
C GLU A 251 12.35 9.21 -17.00
N THR A 252 11.16 9.30 -16.40
CA THR A 252 10.44 8.09 -15.93
C THR A 252 9.84 7.36 -17.12
N LYS A 253 10.30 6.13 -17.35
CA LYS A 253 9.84 5.26 -18.45
C LYS A 253 9.57 3.85 -17.94
N VAL A 254 8.64 3.15 -18.59
CA VAL A 254 8.36 1.74 -18.32
C VAL A 254 8.37 0.96 -19.62
N ALA A 255 9.24 -0.04 -19.72
CA ALA A 255 9.22 -0.98 -20.82
C ALA A 255 8.51 -2.27 -20.41
N VAL A 256 7.75 -2.84 -21.35
CA VAL A 256 6.88 -3.99 -21.09
C VAL A 256 7.26 -5.13 -22.02
N ALA A 257 7.49 -6.32 -21.45
CA ALA A 257 7.55 -7.55 -22.19
C ALA A 257 6.28 -8.38 -21.95
N LEU A 258 5.70 -8.87 -23.05
CA LEU A 258 4.58 -9.81 -23.05
C LEU A 258 5.11 -11.17 -23.52
N ILE A 259 4.88 -12.21 -22.76
CA ILE A 259 5.30 -13.59 -23.03
C ILE A 259 4.08 -14.51 -22.94
N PRO A 260 3.27 -14.66 -24.00
CA PRO A 260 2.06 -15.48 -23.98
C PRO A 260 2.31 -16.92 -23.56
N SER A 261 3.46 -17.50 -23.96
CA SER A 261 3.86 -18.86 -23.57
C SER A 261 4.32 -18.97 -22.11
N GLY A 262 4.51 -17.85 -21.43
CA GLY A 262 5.18 -17.82 -20.15
C GLY A 262 6.69 -18.03 -20.28
N MET A 263 7.41 -17.75 -19.20
CA MET A 263 8.83 -18.02 -19.08
C MET A 263 9.22 -18.29 -17.63
N GLN A 264 10.34 -18.97 -17.42
CA GLN A 264 10.92 -19.15 -16.11
C GLN A 264 11.76 -17.92 -15.70
N TRP A 265 11.42 -17.31 -14.58
CA TRP A 265 12.18 -16.24 -13.96
C TRP A 265 12.76 -16.71 -12.62
N ASP A 266 14.06 -17.02 -12.60
CA ASP A 266 14.74 -17.66 -11.47
C ASP A 266 14.02 -18.96 -11.02
N GLN A 267 13.50 -18.99 -9.79
CA GLN A 267 12.71 -20.13 -9.27
C GLN A 267 11.20 -20.03 -9.56
N TYR A 268 10.75 -18.90 -10.13
CA TYR A 268 9.36 -18.66 -10.46
C TYR A 268 9.09 -19.07 -11.91
N GLN A 269 7.99 -19.73 -12.13
CA GLN A 269 7.52 -20.18 -13.44
C GLN A 269 6.34 -19.34 -13.89
N GLU A 270 6.10 -19.38 -15.21
CA GLU A 270 4.91 -18.76 -15.83
C GLU A 270 4.84 -17.24 -15.74
N ILE A 271 5.98 -16.54 -15.66
CA ILE A 271 5.98 -15.10 -15.81
C ILE A 271 5.57 -14.74 -17.24
N HIS A 272 4.46 -14.04 -17.37
CA HIS A 272 3.89 -13.60 -18.64
C HIS A 272 4.08 -12.11 -18.90
N PHE A 273 4.26 -11.32 -17.83
CA PHE A 273 4.40 -9.86 -17.89
C PHE A 273 5.66 -9.44 -17.17
N VAL A 274 6.51 -8.68 -17.86
CA VAL A 274 7.68 -8.04 -17.26
C VAL A 274 7.57 -6.55 -17.46
N PHE A 275 7.50 -5.77 -16.36
CA PHE A 275 7.47 -4.32 -16.36
C PHE A 275 8.82 -3.79 -15.87
N LEU A 276 9.72 -3.46 -16.79
CA LEU A 276 10.99 -2.85 -16.43
C LEU A 276 10.79 -1.35 -16.23
N VAL A 277 10.89 -0.91 -14.99
CA VAL A 277 10.67 0.48 -14.60
C VAL A 277 12.01 1.21 -14.46
N SER A 278 12.14 2.34 -15.13
CA SER A 278 13.24 3.30 -15.01
C SER A 278 12.71 4.58 -14.38
N PRO A 279 12.86 4.78 -13.06
CA PRO A 279 12.54 6.05 -12.43
C PRO A 279 13.54 7.14 -12.83
N SER A 280 13.05 8.38 -12.96
CA SER A 280 13.90 9.55 -13.18
C SER A 280 14.57 9.99 -11.87
N TYR A 281 15.83 10.43 -11.95
CA TYR A 281 16.50 11.12 -10.85
C TYR A 281 16.17 12.62 -10.80
N VAL A 282 15.52 13.17 -11.85
CA VAL A 282 15.12 14.57 -11.95
C VAL A 282 13.71 14.76 -11.42
N GLU A 283 12.72 14.03 -11.98
CA GLU A 283 11.31 14.16 -11.63
C GLU A 283 10.57 12.84 -11.85
N ASN A 284 9.78 12.45 -10.86
CA ASN A 284 9.00 11.20 -10.87
C ASN A 284 7.48 11.46 -10.77
N GLU A 285 6.99 12.59 -11.26
CA GLU A 285 5.57 12.86 -11.30
C GLU A 285 4.87 11.80 -12.16
N GLY A 286 3.84 11.20 -11.61
CA GLY A 286 3.07 10.17 -12.32
C GLY A 286 3.56 8.72 -12.12
N ILE A 287 4.77 8.45 -11.61
CA ILE A 287 5.24 7.08 -11.37
C ILE A 287 4.25 6.29 -10.49
N THR A 288 3.63 6.95 -9.51
CA THR A 288 2.61 6.35 -8.65
C THR A 288 1.35 5.96 -9.41
N VAL A 289 1.02 6.62 -10.51
CA VAL A 289 -0.12 6.28 -11.38
C VAL A 289 0.16 4.97 -12.10
N VAL A 290 1.34 4.85 -12.71
CA VAL A 290 1.77 3.64 -13.44
C VAL A 290 1.94 2.47 -12.49
N THR A 291 2.60 2.68 -11.35
CA THR A 291 2.74 1.63 -10.32
C THR A 291 1.41 1.04 -9.89
N LYS A 292 0.40 1.89 -9.67
CA LYS A 292 -0.93 1.42 -9.31
C LYS A 292 -1.61 0.63 -10.43
N ALA A 293 -1.38 1.01 -11.68
CA ALA A 293 -1.91 0.23 -12.79
C ALA A 293 -1.28 -1.17 -12.83
N ILE A 294 0.04 -1.27 -12.65
CA ILE A 294 0.76 -2.55 -12.58
C ILE A 294 0.22 -3.41 -11.41
N VAL A 295 0.11 -2.82 -10.20
CA VAL A 295 -0.41 -3.54 -9.04
C VAL A 295 -1.85 -4.02 -9.25
N ARG A 296 -2.71 -3.20 -9.87
CA ARG A 296 -4.07 -3.63 -10.22
C ARG A 296 -4.10 -4.77 -11.24
N LEU A 297 -3.21 -4.75 -12.21
CA LEU A 297 -3.10 -5.83 -13.20
C LEU A 297 -2.73 -7.16 -12.51
N VAL A 298 -1.88 -7.12 -11.49
CA VAL A 298 -1.50 -8.30 -10.69
C VAL A 298 -2.73 -9.02 -10.11
N ASP A 299 -3.72 -8.26 -9.64
CA ASP A 299 -4.94 -8.82 -9.01
C ASP A 299 -6.04 -9.18 -10.04
N GLN A 300 -5.88 -8.82 -11.33
CA GLN A 300 -6.92 -8.97 -12.35
C GLN A 300 -6.60 -10.07 -13.37
N LEU A 301 -6.65 -11.33 -12.94
CA LEU A 301 -6.32 -12.49 -13.78
C LEU A 301 -7.10 -12.54 -15.09
N LYS A 302 -8.38 -12.15 -15.11
CA LYS A 302 -9.18 -12.11 -16.35
C LYS A 302 -8.61 -11.12 -17.36
N VAL A 303 -8.23 -9.91 -16.90
CA VAL A 303 -7.61 -8.89 -17.76
C VAL A 303 -6.26 -9.37 -18.29
N GLN A 304 -5.46 -10.04 -17.45
CA GLN A 304 -4.21 -10.66 -17.91
C GLN A 304 -4.47 -11.67 -19.04
N GLN A 305 -5.47 -12.56 -18.88
CA GLN A 305 -5.83 -13.53 -19.91
C GLN A 305 -6.30 -12.89 -21.21
N GLU A 306 -7.09 -11.82 -21.13
CA GLU A 306 -7.55 -11.06 -22.31
C GLU A 306 -6.36 -10.44 -23.06
N ILE A 307 -5.39 -9.82 -22.33
CA ILE A 307 -4.19 -9.23 -22.94
C ILE A 307 -3.30 -10.32 -23.60
N LEU A 308 -3.18 -11.50 -22.98
CA LEU A 308 -2.37 -12.60 -23.51
C LEU A 308 -3.02 -13.30 -24.71
N ALA A 309 -4.35 -13.20 -24.87
CA ALA A 309 -5.07 -13.75 -26.00
C ALA A 309 -4.93 -12.91 -27.27
N GLU A 310 -4.69 -11.60 -27.14
CA GLU A 310 -4.50 -10.62 -28.23
C GLU A 310 -3.24 -9.79 -27.96
N PRO A 311 -2.04 -10.39 -28.01
CA PRO A 311 -0.77 -9.79 -27.61
C PRO A 311 -0.21 -8.77 -28.61
#